data_3a305493c91115166dfff421e06a3d97
#
_entry.id   3a305493c91115166dfff421e06a3d97
#
_cell.length_a   1.000
_cell.length_b   1.000
_cell.length_c   1.000
_cell.angle_alpha   90.00
_cell.angle_beta   90.00
_cell.angle_gamma   90.00
#
_symmetry.space_group_name_H-M   'P 1'
#
loop_
_entity.id
_entity.type
_entity.pdbx_description
1 polymer ?
#
loop_
_entity_poly.entity_id
_entity_poly.type
_entity_poly.pdbx_seq_one_letter_code
_entity_poly.pdbx_strand_id
1 'polypeptide(L)'
;MANYAVGDIQGCYKEFDKGLKKINFNEKKDRLWISGDLINRGPDSLKTLERIYNIRSSVNIVLGNHDLHFLARHYADRKAAKNDTLEELLSSSKCEKYAKFLLKQPFVFSKKIKLKNGDKKKYIMVHAGLPHYLTFKECMNLNKLSQEFLSKNPKKNLKKIFFHHRKNNFKIVSMKDKLTFFINAVTRIRICNKEGKIMFAFKKGLKDLPYNFIPWFKLKISALTRDDRLIFGHWAALNGKTNKQNIIGLDTGCVWGNKLTFVRLEDSKKYFIKKIK
;
A
#
# COMPACT_ATOMS: atom_id res chain seq x y z
N MET A 1 -18.04 16.98 -1.70
CA MET A 1 -16.85 16.28 -1.18
C MET A 1 -16.88 14.87 -1.70
N ALA A 2 -15.88 14.48 -2.47
CA ALA A 2 -15.73 13.13 -2.96
C ALA A 2 -14.50 12.44 -2.30
N ASN A 3 -14.55 11.12 -2.18
CA ASN A 3 -13.42 10.32 -1.75
C ASN A 3 -12.94 9.46 -2.92
N TYR A 4 -11.71 9.65 -3.32
CA TYR A 4 -11.08 8.85 -4.36
C TYR A 4 -10.01 7.95 -3.75
N ALA A 5 -9.77 6.78 -4.33
CA ALA A 5 -8.61 5.96 -4.02
C ALA A 5 -7.81 5.70 -5.29
N VAL A 6 -6.48 5.62 -5.16
CA VAL A 6 -5.54 5.34 -6.25
C VAL A 6 -4.60 4.20 -5.85
N GLY A 7 -4.25 3.37 -6.83
CA GLY A 7 -3.28 2.30 -6.68
C GLY A 7 -1.83 2.79 -6.67
N ASP A 8 -0.92 1.85 -6.80
CA ASP A 8 0.52 2.06 -6.78
C ASP A 8 0.96 3.08 -7.84
N ILE A 9 1.49 4.22 -7.38
CA ILE A 9 1.94 5.32 -8.26
C ILE A 9 3.36 5.03 -8.74
N GLN A 10 4.22 4.56 -7.84
CA GLN A 10 5.59 4.14 -8.12
C GLN A 10 6.39 5.13 -9.00
N GLY A 11 6.35 6.44 -8.68
CA GLY A 11 7.06 7.45 -9.44
C GLY A 11 6.49 7.75 -10.84
N CYS A 12 5.30 7.29 -11.17
CA CYS A 12 4.58 7.63 -12.40
C CYS A 12 3.88 8.99 -12.25
N TYR A 13 4.66 10.05 -12.09
CA TYR A 13 4.15 11.41 -11.81
C TYR A 13 3.19 11.92 -12.90
N LYS A 14 3.56 11.76 -14.17
CA LYS A 14 2.75 12.26 -15.30
C LYS A 14 1.34 11.65 -15.30
N GLU A 15 1.26 10.34 -15.04
CA GLU A 15 0.00 9.61 -14.96
C GLU A 15 -0.81 10.02 -13.72
N PHE A 16 -0.13 10.23 -12.60
CA PHE A 16 -0.75 10.67 -11.36
C PHE A 16 -1.38 12.07 -11.51
N ASP A 17 -0.63 13.04 -12.02
CA ASP A 17 -1.11 14.41 -12.26
C ASP A 17 -2.26 14.43 -13.28
N LYS A 18 -2.12 13.70 -14.39
CA LYS A 18 -3.21 13.53 -15.38
C LYS A 18 -4.44 12.89 -14.75
N GLY A 19 -4.26 11.96 -13.82
CA GLY A 19 -5.34 11.32 -13.07
C GLY A 19 -6.09 12.32 -12.20
N LEU A 20 -5.38 13.14 -11.43
CA LEU A 20 -5.98 14.19 -10.61
C LEU A 20 -6.80 15.18 -11.46
N LYS A 21 -6.27 15.59 -12.62
CA LYS A 21 -6.99 16.42 -13.58
C LYS A 21 -8.26 15.72 -14.11
N LYS A 22 -8.16 14.44 -14.50
CA LYS A 22 -9.29 13.66 -15.05
C LYS A 22 -10.45 13.49 -14.08
N ILE A 23 -10.17 13.38 -12.79
CA ILE A 23 -11.20 13.29 -11.75
C ILE A 23 -11.66 14.66 -11.24
N ASN A 24 -11.13 15.76 -11.78
CA ASN A 24 -11.33 17.13 -11.31
C ASN A 24 -11.11 17.25 -9.79
N PHE A 25 -9.99 16.69 -9.29
CA PHE A 25 -9.69 16.63 -7.85
C PHE A 25 -9.55 18.04 -7.26
N ASN A 26 -10.38 18.35 -6.27
CA ASN A 26 -10.33 19.59 -5.53
C ASN A 26 -9.72 19.38 -4.14
N GLU A 27 -8.50 19.87 -3.93
CA GLU A 27 -7.73 19.69 -2.69
C GLU A 27 -8.43 20.26 -1.45
N LYS A 28 -9.30 21.27 -1.60
CA LYS A 28 -10.03 21.87 -0.48
C LYS A 28 -11.28 21.07 -0.09
N LYS A 29 -11.87 20.34 -1.04
CA LYS A 29 -13.17 19.66 -0.87
C LYS A 29 -13.05 18.15 -0.81
N ASP A 30 -12.14 17.55 -1.60
CA ASP A 30 -12.06 16.11 -1.80
C ASP A 30 -11.00 15.45 -0.90
N ARG A 31 -11.01 14.12 -0.85
CA ARG A 31 -10.00 13.31 -0.17
C ARG A 31 -9.48 12.24 -1.12
N LEU A 32 -8.17 12.10 -1.19
CA LEU A 32 -7.49 11.06 -1.96
C LEU A 32 -6.87 10.04 -1.02
N TRP A 33 -7.18 8.77 -1.23
CA TRP A 33 -6.60 7.63 -0.53
C TRP A 33 -5.55 7.00 -1.43
N ILE A 34 -4.32 6.83 -0.94
CA ILE A 34 -3.21 6.26 -1.71
C ILE A 34 -2.81 4.94 -1.07
N SER A 35 -2.93 3.85 -1.83
CA SER A 35 -2.74 2.49 -1.32
C SER A 35 -1.26 2.10 -1.08
N GLY A 36 -0.35 3.08 -0.97
CA GLY A 36 1.08 2.86 -0.80
C GLY A 36 1.84 2.78 -2.11
N ASP A 37 3.15 2.49 -2.02
CA ASP A 37 4.08 2.46 -3.14
C ASP A 37 3.99 3.75 -3.99
N LEU A 38 4.25 4.88 -3.32
CA LEU A 38 4.19 6.20 -3.94
C LEU A 38 5.32 6.39 -4.95
N ILE A 39 6.47 5.81 -4.66
CA ILE A 39 7.77 6.08 -5.28
C ILE A 39 8.49 4.80 -5.69
N ASN A 40 9.63 4.96 -6.35
CA ASN A 40 10.50 3.89 -6.88
C ASN A 40 9.98 3.26 -8.18
N ARG A 41 10.83 2.63 -8.94
CA ARG A 41 10.57 1.95 -10.21
C ARG A 41 10.31 2.89 -11.38
N GLY A 42 9.42 3.84 -11.25
CA GLY A 42 9.13 4.87 -12.23
C GLY A 42 10.13 6.02 -12.19
N PRO A 43 10.08 6.92 -13.19
CA PRO A 43 11.14 7.90 -13.40
C PRO A 43 11.12 9.09 -12.44
N ASP A 44 9.98 9.45 -11.88
CA ASP A 44 9.78 10.74 -11.22
C ASP A 44 9.43 10.59 -9.73
N SER A 45 10.24 9.82 -8.95
CA SER A 45 10.00 9.59 -7.52
C SER A 45 9.98 10.89 -6.70
N LEU A 46 10.91 11.79 -6.93
CA LEU A 46 10.99 13.08 -6.24
C LEU A 46 9.76 13.96 -6.54
N LYS A 47 9.42 14.15 -7.80
CA LYS A 47 8.26 14.96 -8.22
C LYS A 47 6.94 14.38 -7.69
N THR A 48 6.80 13.06 -7.71
CA THR A 48 5.62 12.38 -7.18
C THR A 48 5.44 12.66 -5.69
N LEU A 49 6.51 12.50 -4.92
CA LEU A 49 6.45 12.71 -3.47
C LEU A 49 6.27 14.18 -3.10
N GLU A 50 6.88 15.09 -3.85
CA GLU A 50 6.68 16.53 -3.72
C GLU A 50 5.21 16.92 -3.96
N ARG A 51 4.59 16.42 -5.04
CA ARG A 51 3.19 16.68 -5.33
C ARG A 51 2.27 16.17 -4.22
N ILE A 52 2.48 14.94 -3.75
CA ILE A 52 1.71 14.35 -2.66
C ILE A 52 1.90 15.14 -1.36
N TYR A 53 3.13 15.55 -1.05
CA TYR A 53 3.43 16.36 0.13
C TYR A 53 2.73 17.72 0.09
N ASN A 54 2.66 18.36 -1.07
CA ASN A 54 1.99 19.66 -1.23
C ASN A 54 0.48 19.57 -0.97
N ILE A 55 -0.15 18.44 -1.31
CA ILE A 55 -1.58 18.19 -1.03
C ILE A 55 -1.82 17.34 0.23
N ARG A 56 -0.86 17.25 1.15
CA ARG A 56 -0.89 16.32 2.29
C ARG A 56 -2.10 16.46 3.22
N SER A 57 -2.71 17.64 3.27
CA SER A 57 -3.94 17.88 4.04
C SER A 57 -5.19 17.20 3.47
N SER A 58 -5.15 16.82 2.20
CA SER A 58 -6.25 16.19 1.48
C SER A 58 -6.01 14.72 1.13
N VAL A 59 -4.86 14.14 1.55
CA VAL A 59 -4.56 12.73 1.28
C VAL A 59 -4.57 11.88 2.54
N ASN A 60 -4.94 10.61 2.38
CA ASN A 60 -4.74 9.54 3.35
C ASN A 60 -3.86 8.48 2.69
N ILE A 61 -2.74 8.15 3.30
CA ILE A 61 -1.73 7.26 2.74
C ILE A 61 -1.55 6.07 3.66
N VAL A 62 -1.35 4.88 3.10
CA VAL A 62 -0.76 3.74 3.83
C VAL A 62 0.62 3.44 3.24
N LEU A 63 1.55 2.97 4.07
CA LEU A 63 2.90 2.64 3.60
C LEU A 63 2.90 1.36 2.79
N GLY A 64 3.56 1.42 1.62
CA GLY A 64 3.88 0.27 0.79
C GLY A 64 5.30 -0.25 1.00
N ASN A 65 5.63 -1.34 0.33
CA ASN A 65 6.96 -1.93 0.45
C ASN A 65 8.06 -1.11 -0.24
N HIS A 66 7.74 -0.33 -1.27
CA HIS A 66 8.68 0.59 -1.90
C HIS A 66 8.92 1.83 -1.05
N ASP A 67 7.92 2.32 -0.34
CA ASP A 67 8.07 3.41 0.62
C ASP A 67 8.97 2.98 1.78
N LEU A 68 8.76 1.77 2.32
CA LEU A 68 9.65 1.18 3.33
C LEU A 68 11.08 0.97 2.80
N HIS A 69 11.22 0.62 1.52
CA HIS A 69 12.54 0.46 0.89
C HIS A 69 13.28 1.80 0.83
N PHE A 70 12.62 2.88 0.44
CA PHE A 70 13.20 4.23 0.47
C PHE A 70 13.62 4.61 1.89
N LEU A 71 12.75 4.41 2.88
CA LEU A 71 13.09 4.68 4.29
C LEU A 71 14.30 3.87 4.75
N ALA A 72 14.44 2.62 4.30
CA ALA A 72 15.58 1.77 4.64
C ALA A 72 16.86 2.17 3.89
N ARG A 73 16.75 2.70 2.66
CA ARG A 73 17.88 3.31 1.95
C ARG A 73 18.39 4.55 2.70
N HIS A 74 17.47 5.38 3.15
CA HIS A 74 17.80 6.64 3.84
C HIS A 74 18.31 6.42 5.28
N TYR A 75 17.60 5.64 6.10
CA TYR A 75 17.93 5.50 7.54
C TYR A 75 18.77 4.28 7.91
N ALA A 76 18.78 3.22 7.08
CA ALA A 76 19.26 1.90 7.50
C ALA A 76 20.34 1.29 6.60
N ASP A 77 21.02 2.11 5.84
CA ASP A 77 22.14 1.75 4.96
C ASP A 77 21.80 0.58 3.99
N ARG A 78 20.52 0.50 3.58
CA ARG A 78 20.07 -0.55 2.67
C ARG A 78 20.62 -0.29 1.27
N LYS A 79 21.22 -1.30 0.65
CA LYS A 79 21.73 -1.22 -0.74
C LYS A 79 20.58 -1.06 -1.74
N ALA A 80 20.88 -0.42 -2.86
CA ALA A 80 19.97 -0.33 -4.01
C ALA A 80 19.52 -1.74 -4.45
N ALA A 81 18.27 -1.85 -4.84
CA ALA A 81 17.74 -3.05 -5.47
C ALA A 81 17.86 -2.94 -7.00
N LYS A 82 17.79 -4.07 -7.69
CA LYS A 82 17.70 -4.06 -9.16
C LYS A 82 16.52 -3.16 -9.62
N ASN A 83 16.76 -2.28 -10.57
CA ASN A 83 15.78 -1.29 -11.06
C ASN A 83 15.30 -0.31 -9.99
N ASP A 84 16.15 0.06 -9.05
CA ASP A 84 15.90 1.15 -8.09
C ASP A 84 16.02 2.50 -8.81
N THR A 85 15.13 3.44 -8.52
CA THR A 85 15.08 4.77 -9.13
C THR A 85 14.95 5.87 -8.06
N LEU A 86 15.63 5.67 -6.93
CA LEU A 86 15.51 6.55 -5.77
C LEU A 86 16.66 7.55 -5.64
N GLU A 87 17.67 7.52 -6.52
CA GLU A 87 18.91 8.31 -6.36
C GLU A 87 18.63 9.82 -6.34
N GLU A 88 17.81 10.34 -7.27
CA GLU A 88 17.41 11.74 -7.28
C GLU A 88 16.72 12.16 -5.97
N LEU A 89 15.84 11.31 -5.45
CA LEU A 89 15.15 11.57 -4.19
C LEU A 89 16.10 11.51 -3.00
N LEU A 90 17.01 10.54 -2.97
CA LEU A 90 17.96 10.35 -1.87
C LEU A 90 19.01 11.47 -1.80
N SER A 91 19.43 12.02 -2.93
CA SER A 91 20.38 13.14 -3.01
C SER A 91 19.71 14.52 -2.85
N SER A 92 18.38 14.58 -2.86
CA SER A 92 17.65 15.83 -2.70
C SER A 92 17.83 16.41 -1.30
N SER A 93 18.00 17.73 -1.20
CA SER A 93 17.97 18.47 0.08
C SER A 93 16.65 18.30 0.85
N LYS A 94 15.58 17.87 0.18
CA LYS A 94 14.26 17.60 0.76
C LYS A 94 14.10 16.15 1.24
N CYS A 95 15.10 15.28 1.07
CA CYS A 95 15.02 13.83 1.36
C CYS A 95 14.55 13.58 2.80
N GLU A 96 15.21 14.15 3.79
CA GLU A 96 14.88 13.99 5.22
C GLU A 96 13.45 14.46 5.53
N LYS A 97 13.01 15.57 4.94
CA LYS A 97 11.64 16.09 5.09
C LYS A 97 10.60 15.06 4.62
N TYR A 98 10.84 14.45 3.47
CA TYR A 98 9.93 13.44 2.92
C TYR A 98 10.01 12.11 3.65
N ALA A 99 11.19 11.71 4.09
CA ALA A 99 11.36 10.52 4.93
C ALA A 99 10.59 10.66 6.26
N LYS A 100 10.70 11.79 6.95
CA LYS A 100 9.90 12.10 8.15
C LYS A 100 8.40 12.11 7.88
N PHE A 101 7.96 12.60 6.72
CA PHE A 101 6.56 12.57 6.32
C PHE A 101 6.06 11.14 6.15
N LEU A 102 6.82 10.28 5.48
CA LEU A 102 6.44 8.87 5.28
C LEU A 102 6.47 8.08 6.59
N LEU A 103 7.45 8.30 7.48
CA LEU A 103 7.49 7.63 8.78
C LEU A 103 6.22 7.82 9.63
N LYS A 104 5.49 8.91 9.41
CA LYS A 104 4.23 9.21 10.12
C LYS A 104 3.00 8.53 9.51
N GLN A 105 3.13 7.90 8.34
CA GLN A 105 1.98 7.28 7.67
C GLN A 105 1.64 5.91 8.27
N PRO A 106 0.35 5.56 8.36
CA PRO A 106 -0.09 4.26 8.84
C PRO A 106 0.17 3.13 7.84
N PHE A 107 0.03 1.89 8.30
CA PHE A 107 -0.01 0.69 7.47
C PHE A 107 -1.45 0.28 7.12
N VAL A 108 -2.41 0.69 7.95
CA VAL A 108 -3.85 0.46 7.73
C VAL A 108 -4.58 1.74 8.01
N PHE A 109 -5.46 2.15 7.12
CA PHE A 109 -6.34 3.31 7.28
C PHE A 109 -7.79 2.90 7.11
N SER A 110 -8.70 3.48 7.89
CA SER A 110 -10.13 3.16 7.78
C SER A 110 -11.00 4.38 8.04
N LYS A 111 -12.10 4.47 7.26
CA LYS A 111 -13.13 5.50 7.42
C LYS A 111 -14.47 5.00 6.90
N LYS A 112 -15.56 5.45 7.53
CA LYS A 112 -16.92 5.27 6.99
C LYS A 112 -17.19 6.31 5.91
N ILE A 113 -17.66 5.87 4.75
CA ILE A 113 -18.02 6.69 3.58
C ILE A 113 -19.52 6.57 3.35
N LYS A 114 -20.18 7.71 3.14
CA LYS A 114 -21.57 7.77 2.71
C LYS A 114 -21.62 7.54 1.19
N LEU A 115 -22.34 6.52 0.76
CA LEU A 115 -22.51 6.19 -0.64
C LEU A 115 -23.56 7.08 -1.28
N LYS A 116 -23.65 7.10 -2.62
CA LYS A 116 -24.66 7.88 -3.34
C LYS A 116 -26.10 7.48 -3.03
N ASN A 117 -26.32 6.20 -2.72
CA ASN A 117 -27.65 5.70 -2.31
C ASN A 117 -28.01 6.01 -0.84
N GLY A 118 -27.17 6.76 -0.12
CA GLY A 118 -27.39 7.14 1.26
C GLY A 118 -26.76 6.22 2.31
N ASP A 119 -26.43 4.98 1.96
CA ASP A 119 -25.82 4.00 2.87
C ASP A 119 -24.44 4.48 3.35
N LYS A 120 -24.04 4.01 4.54
CA LYS A 120 -22.69 4.21 5.07
C LYS A 120 -21.94 2.88 5.06
N LYS A 121 -20.82 2.81 4.36
CA LYS A 121 -19.93 1.64 4.37
C LYS A 121 -18.56 1.97 4.95
N LYS A 122 -18.02 1.06 5.76
CA LYS A 122 -16.64 1.18 6.24
C LYS A 122 -15.70 0.72 5.13
N TYR A 123 -14.79 1.60 4.75
CA TYR A 123 -13.67 1.30 3.88
C TYR A 123 -12.41 1.11 4.72
N ILE A 124 -11.67 0.07 4.43
CA ILE A 124 -10.37 -0.22 5.02
C ILE A 124 -9.36 -0.21 3.87
N MET A 125 -8.29 0.55 4.00
CA MET A 125 -7.20 0.58 3.03
C MET A 125 -5.95 0.00 3.65
N VAL A 126 -5.28 -0.86 2.90
CA VAL A 126 -3.99 -1.49 3.22
C VAL A 126 -3.17 -1.60 1.94
N HIS A 127 -1.83 -1.65 2.02
CA HIS A 127 -1.06 -1.74 0.79
C HIS A 127 -1.19 -3.11 0.10
N ALA A 128 -0.93 -4.21 0.78
CA ALA A 128 -0.96 -5.55 0.15
C ALA A 128 -2.16 -6.41 0.59
N GLY A 129 -2.42 -6.51 1.88
CA GLY A 129 -3.53 -7.29 2.40
C GLY A 129 -3.48 -7.44 3.91
N LEU A 130 -4.41 -8.21 4.47
CA LEU A 130 -4.50 -8.44 5.91
C LEU A 130 -4.29 -9.93 6.22
N PRO A 131 -3.58 -10.28 7.32
CA PRO A 131 -3.64 -11.61 7.88
C PRO A 131 -5.08 -12.01 8.19
N HIS A 132 -5.54 -13.14 7.68
CA HIS A 132 -6.96 -13.52 7.70
C HIS A 132 -7.55 -13.70 9.11
N TYR A 133 -6.72 -14.09 10.08
CA TYR A 133 -7.13 -14.40 11.45
C TYR A 133 -7.23 -13.18 12.38
N LEU A 134 -6.68 -12.02 11.98
CA LEU A 134 -6.74 -10.82 12.81
C LEU A 134 -8.10 -10.14 12.70
N THR A 135 -8.68 -9.81 13.84
CA THR A 135 -9.86 -8.94 13.92
C THR A 135 -9.52 -7.50 13.55
N PHE A 136 -10.52 -6.69 13.21
CA PHE A 136 -10.30 -5.28 12.90
C PHE A 136 -9.66 -4.51 14.08
N LYS A 137 -10.10 -4.79 15.32
CA LYS A 137 -9.53 -4.17 16.53
C LYS A 137 -8.05 -4.51 16.68
N GLU A 138 -7.67 -5.77 16.48
CA GLU A 138 -6.27 -6.20 16.52
C GLU A 138 -5.43 -5.58 15.40
N CYS A 139 -5.96 -5.52 14.17
CA CYS A 139 -5.29 -4.85 13.06
C CYS A 139 -5.00 -3.38 13.36
N MET A 140 -5.96 -2.64 13.91
CA MET A 140 -5.79 -1.22 14.24
C MET A 140 -4.82 -1.01 15.40
N ASN A 141 -4.82 -1.89 16.41
CA ASN A 141 -3.85 -1.85 17.50
C ASN A 141 -2.42 -2.14 17.00
N LEU A 142 -2.26 -3.20 16.20
CA LEU A 142 -0.96 -3.52 15.59
C LEU A 142 -0.48 -2.40 14.64
N ASN A 143 -1.39 -1.76 13.91
CA ASN A 143 -1.08 -0.60 13.07
C ASN A 143 -0.47 0.54 13.91
N LYS A 144 -1.12 0.94 15.00
CA LYS A 144 -0.62 1.98 15.91
C LYS A 144 0.76 1.62 16.47
N LEU A 145 0.89 0.43 17.04
CA LEU A 145 2.17 -0.06 17.60
C LEU A 145 3.27 -0.17 16.53
N SER A 146 2.91 -0.50 15.29
CA SER A 146 3.87 -0.58 14.18
C SER A 146 4.38 0.80 13.74
N GLN A 147 3.54 1.82 13.76
CA GLN A 147 3.95 3.22 13.51
C GLN A 147 4.92 3.70 14.60
N GLU A 148 4.57 3.48 15.86
CA GLU A 148 5.43 3.80 17.00
C GLU A 148 6.77 3.05 16.93
N PHE A 149 6.73 1.75 16.66
CA PHE A 149 7.92 0.91 16.47
C PHE A 149 8.82 1.44 15.37
N LEU A 150 8.27 1.74 14.20
CA LEU A 150 9.04 2.23 13.06
C LEU A 150 9.67 3.60 13.37
N SER A 151 8.91 4.53 13.97
CA SER A 151 9.34 5.89 14.26
C SER A 151 10.35 5.98 15.40
N LYS A 152 10.28 5.09 16.42
CA LYS A 152 11.15 5.14 17.61
C LYS A 152 12.63 4.88 17.30
N ASN A 153 12.92 3.96 16.39
CA ASN A 153 14.29 3.65 15.95
C ASN A 153 14.28 3.16 14.51
N PRO A 154 14.16 4.09 13.53
CA PRO A 154 14.01 3.72 12.12
C PRO A 154 15.15 2.83 11.62
N LYS A 155 16.42 3.18 11.92
CA LYS A 155 17.60 2.43 11.47
C LYS A 155 17.53 0.94 11.88
N LYS A 156 17.36 0.69 13.17
CA LYS A 156 17.33 -0.69 13.75
C LYS A 156 16.10 -1.45 13.27
N ASN A 157 14.94 -0.80 13.27
CA ASN A 157 13.66 -1.47 13.02
C ASN A 157 13.46 -1.77 11.54
N LEU A 158 13.91 -0.89 10.63
CA LEU A 158 13.93 -1.17 9.20
C LEU A 158 14.88 -2.33 8.85
N LYS A 159 16.09 -2.39 9.45
CA LYS A 159 16.99 -3.55 9.29
C LYS A 159 16.29 -4.84 9.68
N LYS A 160 15.57 -4.86 10.81
CA LYS A 160 14.82 -6.04 11.28
C LYS A 160 13.68 -6.42 10.32
N ILE A 161 12.88 -5.46 9.84
CA ILE A 161 11.79 -5.70 8.89
C ILE A 161 12.32 -6.38 7.63
N PHE A 162 13.40 -5.88 7.04
CA PHE A 162 13.96 -6.44 5.81
C PHE A 162 14.73 -7.76 6.01
N PHE A 163 15.32 -8.00 7.19
CA PHE A 163 15.94 -9.27 7.51
C PHE A 163 14.90 -10.40 7.59
N HIS A 164 13.80 -10.16 8.30
CA HIS A 164 12.77 -11.18 8.53
C HIS A 164 11.93 -11.50 7.29
N HIS A 165 11.72 -10.55 6.40
CA HIS A 165 11.03 -10.78 5.14
C HIS A 165 11.66 -11.92 4.29
N ARG A 166 12.94 -12.22 4.48
CA ARG A 166 13.67 -13.26 3.74
C ARG A 166 13.59 -14.66 4.36
N LYS A 167 13.07 -14.78 5.58
CA LYS A 167 13.00 -16.06 6.30
C LYS A 167 11.60 -16.68 6.17
N ASN A 168 11.52 -17.85 5.52
CA ASN A 168 10.26 -18.58 5.35
C ASN A 168 9.72 -19.18 6.67
N ASN A 169 10.56 -19.36 7.69
CA ASN A 169 10.22 -19.99 8.99
C ASN A 169 10.42 -19.01 10.14
N PHE A 170 9.82 -17.82 10.04
CA PHE A 170 9.90 -16.83 11.10
C PHE A 170 9.03 -17.21 12.30
N LYS A 171 9.66 -17.42 13.46
CA LYS A 171 8.95 -17.62 14.73
C LYS A 171 8.69 -16.28 15.41
N ILE A 172 7.44 -16.06 15.82
CA ILE A 172 7.04 -14.87 16.59
C ILE A 172 7.23 -15.20 18.07
N VAL A 173 8.31 -14.71 18.65
CA VAL A 173 8.66 -14.94 20.07
C VAL A 173 8.59 -13.66 20.91
N SER A 174 8.44 -12.51 20.29
CA SER A 174 8.35 -11.20 20.95
C SER A 174 7.36 -10.27 20.28
N MET A 175 6.96 -9.20 20.97
CA MET A 175 6.13 -8.15 20.37
C MET A 175 6.83 -7.51 19.15
N LYS A 176 8.13 -7.29 19.19
CA LYS A 176 8.89 -6.78 18.03
C LYS A 176 8.81 -7.71 16.82
N ASP A 177 8.77 -9.01 17.05
CA ASP A 177 8.58 -9.99 15.97
C ASP A 177 7.17 -9.93 15.41
N LYS A 178 6.18 -9.80 16.28
CA LYS A 178 4.78 -9.64 15.88
C LYS A 178 4.58 -8.39 15.03
N LEU A 179 5.17 -7.25 15.41
CA LEU A 179 5.11 -6.02 14.64
C LEU A 179 5.84 -6.15 13.30
N THR A 180 7.02 -6.76 13.30
CA THR A 180 7.81 -7.02 12.08
C THR A 180 7.05 -7.91 11.10
N PHE A 181 6.41 -8.97 11.60
CA PHE A 181 5.55 -9.85 10.79
C PHE A 181 4.34 -9.08 10.25
N PHE A 182 3.64 -8.33 11.09
CA PHE A 182 2.48 -7.54 10.69
C PHE A 182 2.84 -6.57 9.58
N ILE A 183 3.91 -5.77 9.73
CA ILE A 183 4.39 -4.83 8.71
C ILE A 183 4.66 -5.55 7.38
N ASN A 184 5.38 -6.69 7.42
CA ASN A 184 5.65 -7.45 6.20
C ASN A 184 4.38 -8.04 5.59
N ALA A 185 3.44 -8.52 6.39
CA ALA A 185 2.18 -9.05 5.90
C ALA A 185 1.37 -7.97 5.18
N VAL A 186 1.10 -6.83 5.85
CA VAL A 186 0.26 -5.78 5.28
C VAL A 186 0.89 -5.05 4.10
N THR A 187 2.22 -5.19 3.92
CA THR A 187 2.94 -4.56 2.80
C THR A 187 3.39 -5.52 1.70
N ARG A 188 3.25 -6.86 1.87
CA ARG A 188 3.86 -7.82 0.93
C ARG A 188 3.05 -9.07 0.64
N ILE A 189 1.96 -9.35 1.36
CA ILE A 189 1.18 -10.58 1.15
C ILE A 189 0.57 -10.61 -0.26
N ARG A 190 0.67 -11.78 -0.93
CA ARG A 190 -0.07 -12.10 -2.16
C ARG A 190 -0.84 -13.39 -1.99
N ILE A 191 -0.14 -14.43 -1.55
CA ILE A 191 -0.72 -15.76 -1.36
C ILE A 191 -0.39 -16.31 0.02
N CYS A 192 -1.27 -17.15 0.51
CA CYS A 192 -1.07 -17.94 1.72
C CYS A 192 -1.71 -19.33 1.54
N ASN A 193 -1.33 -20.27 2.40
CA ASN A 193 -2.04 -21.53 2.48
C ASN A 193 -3.32 -21.40 3.35
N LYS A 194 -4.08 -22.48 3.50
CA LYS A 194 -5.34 -22.47 4.28
C LYS A 194 -5.12 -22.16 5.76
N GLU A 195 -3.96 -22.49 6.31
CA GLU A 195 -3.53 -22.21 7.69
C GLU A 195 -3.00 -20.76 7.86
N GLY A 196 -2.95 -19.99 6.78
CA GLY A 196 -2.51 -18.60 6.81
C GLY A 196 -0.99 -18.38 6.72
N LYS A 197 -0.21 -19.43 6.41
CA LYS A 197 1.24 -19.30 6.16
C LYS A 197 1.48 -18.54 4.87
N ILE A 198 2.14 -17.39 4.95
CA ILE A 198 2.37 -16.48 3.82
C ILE A 198 3.61 -16.91 3.02
N MET A 199 3.51 -16.92 1.70
CA MET A 199 4.66 -17.06 0.80
C MET A 199 5.06 -15.70 0.24
N PHE A 200 5.96 -15.01 0.93
CA PHE A 200 6.41 -13.66 0.53
C PHE A 200 7.19 -13.62 -0.79
N ALA A 201 7.82 -14.73 -1.18
CA ALA A 201 8.61 -14.81 -2.41
C ALA A 201 7.77 -14.81 -3.69
N PHE A 202 6.47 -15.14 -3.59
CA PHE A 202 5.58 -15.21 -4.75
C PHE A 202 5.32 -13.83 -5.36
N LYS A 203 5.52 -13.70 -6.70
CA LYS A 203 5.35 -12.43 -7.44
C LYS A 203 4.55 -12.59 -8.72
N LYS A 204 4.16 -13.82 -9.07
CA LYS A 204 3.48 -14.15 -10.32
C LYS A 204 1.97 -13.90 -10.26
N GLY A 205 1.26 -14.23 -11.32
CA GLY A 205 -0.20 -14.14 -11.45
C GLY A 205 -0.94 -15.37 -10.92
N LEU A 206 -2.28 -15.33 -11.02
CA LEU A 206 -3.15 -16.40 -10.52
C LEU A 206 -2.96 -17.74 -11.25
N LYS A 207 -2.44 -17.74 -12.48
CA LYS A 207 -2.17 -18.95 -13.26
C LYS A 207 -0.98 -19.77 -12.73
N ASP A 208 -0.10 -19.13 -11.97
CA ASP A 208 1.16 -19.70 -11.48
C ASP A 208 1.12 -20.04 -9.99
N LEU A 209 -0.07 -20.20 -9.41
CA LEU A 209 -0.21 -20.49 -7.98
C LEU A 209 0.44 -21.83 -7.63
N PRO A 210 1.32 -21.86 -6.61
CA PRO A 210 1.86 -23.12 -6.12
C PRO A 210 0.76 -23.98 -5.48
N TYR A 211 0.95 -25.30 -5.50
CA TYR A 211 0.06 -26.24 -4.84
C TYR A 211 -0.20 -25.84 -3.37
N ASN A 212 -1.44 -25.95 -2.91
CA ASN A 212 -1.91 -25.56 -1.58
C ASN A 212 -1.83 -24.06 -1.23
N PHE A 213 -1.51 -23.17 -2.18
CA PHE A 213 -1.54 -21.73 -1.96
C PHE A 213 -2.69 -21.07 -2.73
N ILE A 214 -3.31 -20.09 -2.08
CA ILE A 214 -4.41 -19.31 -2.65
C ILE A 214 -4.16 -17.82 -2.43
N PRO A 215 -4.78 -16.95 -3.22
CA PRO A 215 -4.79 -15.51 -2.93
C PRO A 215 -5.29 -15.24 -1.52
N TRP A 216 -4.61 -14.39 -0.78
CA TRP A 216 -4.92 -14.10 0.62
C TRP A 216 -6.40 -13.71 0.83
N PHE A 217 -6.99 -13.03 -0.13
CA PHE A 217 -8.39 -12.58 -0.08
C PHE A 217 -9.42 -13.68 -0.39
N LYS A 218 -9.02 -14.88 -0.71
CA LYS A 218 -9.91 -16.05 -0.83
C LYS A 218 -10.28 -16.61 0.55
N LEU A 219 -9.44 -16.43 1.56
CA LEU A 219 -9.77 -16.79 2.94
C LEU A 219 -10.85 -15.85 3.50
N LYS A 220 -11.54 -16.31 4.56
CA LYS A 220 -12.40 -15.46 5.38
C LYS A 220 -11.51 -14.53 6.20
N ILE A 221 -11.65 -13.23 6.01
CA ILE A 221 -10.84 -12.21 6.69
C ILE A 221 -11.60 -11.72 7.91
N SER A 222 -11.13 -12.05 9.11
CA SER A 222 -11.80 -11.73 10.39
C SER A 222 -11.92 -10.22 10.66
N ALA A 223 -11.08 -9.41 10.02
CA ALA A 223 -11.15 -7.95 10.11
C ALA A 223 -12.33 -7.33 9.33
N LEU A 224 -12.99 -8.10 8.44
CA LEU A 224 -14.06 -7.59 7.58
C LEU A 224 -15.42 -8.16 7.99
N THR A 225 -16.41 -7.29 8.09
CA THR A 225 -17.80 -7.67 8.05
C THR A 225 -18.28 -7.80 6.59
N ARG A 226 -19.50 -8.30 6.38
CA ARG A 226 -20.10 -8.46 5.04
C ARG A 226 -20.25 -7.12 4.30
N ASP A 227 -20.47 -6.03 5.05
CA ASP A 227 -20.70 -4.70 4.50
C ASP A 227 -19.43 -3.87 4.30
N ASP A 228 -18.31 -4.30 4.88
CA ASP A 228 -17.04 -3.58 4.76
C ASP A 228 -16.46 -3.70 3.35
N ARG A 229 -15.71 -2.70 2.94
CA ARG A 229 -14.93 -2.67 1.71
C ARG A 229 -13.45 -2.60 2.04
N LEU A 230 -12.64 -3.41 1.36
CA LEU A 230 -11.19 -3.36 1.50
C LEU A 230 -10.55 -2.91 0.19
N ILE A 231 -9.65 -1.95 0.27
CA ILE A 231 -8.87 -1.40 -0.85
C ILE A 231 -7.41 -1.80 -0.67
N PHE A 232 -6.77 -2.27 -1.75
CA PHE A 232 -5.35 -2.62 -1.73
C PHE A 232 -4.67 -2.40 -3.09
N GLY A 233 -3.34 -2.33 -3.09
CA GLY A 233 -2.44 -2.22 -4.23
C GLY A 233 -1.55 -3.44 -4.43
N HIS A 234 -0.24 -3.23 -4.58
CA HIS A 234 0.85 -4.20 -4.46
C HIS A 234 0.93 -5.32 -5.50
N TRP A 235 -0.18 -5.83 -5.99
CA TRP A 235 -0.20 -7.04 -6.82
C TRP A 235 -0.59 -6.73 -8.26
N ALA A 236 0.33 -6.09 -9.00
CA ALA A 236 0.14 -5.68 -10.39
C ALA A 236 -0.35 -6.82 -11.31
N ALA A 237 0.13 -8.05 -11.10
CA ALA A 237 -0.26 -9.20 -11.90
C ALA A 237 -1.75 -9.58 -11.80
N LEU A 238 -2.49 -9.09 -10.79
CA LEU A 238 -3.95 -9.21 -10.73
C LEU A 238 -4.66 -8.28 -11.70
N ASN A 239 -4.01 -7.21 -12.15
CA ASN A 239 -4.63 -6.14 -12.92
C ASN A 239 -5.95 -5.63 -12.27
N GLY A 240 -5.96 -5.57 -10.94
CA GLY A 240 -7.11 -5.17 -10.13
C GLY A 240 -8.25 -6.18 -10.04
N LYS A 241 -8.10 -7.39 -10.59
CA LYS A 241 -9.15 -8.43 -10.63
C LYS A 241 -9.12 -9.30 -9.37
N THR A 242 -10.08 -9.16 -8.48
CA THR A 242 -10.23 -9.98 -7.27
C THR A 242 -11.41 -10.97 -7.35
N ASN A 243 -12.36 -10.70 -8.25
CA ASN A 243 -13.65 -11.39 -8.34
C ASN A 243 -14.44 -11.38 -7.02
N LYS A 244 -14.22 -10.35 -6.18
CA LYS A 244 -14.98 -10.06 -4.96
C LYS A 244 -15.40 -8.59 -4.97
N GLN A 245 -16.70 -8.32 -4.80
CA GLN A 245 -17.25 -6.96 -4.81
C GLN A 245 -16.73 -6.08 -3.67
N ASN A 246 -16.44 -6.68 -2.52
CA ASN A 246 -16.00 -6.00 -1.32
C ASN A 246 -14.46 -5.90 -1.17
N ILE A 247 -13.69 -6.44 -2.12
CA ILE A 247 -12.22 -6.37 -2.11
C ILE A 247 -11.74 -5.75 -3.42
N ILE A 248 -11.23 -4.53 -3.34
CA ILE A 248 -10.94 -3.66 -4.47
C ILE A 248 -9.42 -3.59 -4.66
N GLY A 249 -8.92 -4.30 -5.68
CA GLY A 249 -7.53 -4.17 -6.12
C GLY A 249 -7.35 -2.95 -7.01
N LEU A 250 -6.35 -2.12 -6.75
CA LEU A 250 -6.07 -0.90 -7.50
C LEU A 250 -4.73 -0.90 -8.22
N ASP A 251 -3.80 -1.78 -7.86
CA ASP A 251 -2.56 -1.91 -8.63
C ASP A 251 -2.85 -2.57 -9.98
N THR A 252 -2.75 -1.77 -11.00
CA THR A 252 -2.96 -2.15 -12.40
C THR A 252 -1.70 -2.01 -13.24
N GLY A 253 -0.53 -1.97 -12.58
CA GLY A 253 0.77 -2.06 -13.23
C GLY A 253 1.16 -0.84 -14.05
N CYS A 254 0.88 0.37 -13.56
CA CYS A 254 1.24 1.61 -14.27
C CYS A 254 2.72 1.65 -14.65
N VAL A 255 3.60 1.41 -13.71
CA VAL A 255 5.06 1.43 -13.93
C VAL A 255 5.54 0.33 -14.89
N TRP A 256 4.74 -0.70 -15.07
CA TRP A 256 5.00 -1.82 -15.97
C TRP A 256 4.39 -1.64 -17.38
N GLY A 257 4.00 -0.40 -17.72
CA GLY A 257 3.49 -0.08 -19.06
C GLY A 257 1.97 -0.18 -19.21
N ASN A 258 1.22 -0.50 -18.13
CA ASN A 258 -0.23 -0.63 -18.22
C ASN A 258 -0.92 0.70 -17.86
N LYS A 259 -1.59 0.81 -16.72
CA LYS A 259 -2.40 2.00 -16.36
C LYS A 259 -2.37 2.28 -14.86
N LEU A 260 -2.60 3.53 -14.49
CA LEU A 260 -2.92 3.95 -13.13
C LEU A 260 -4.44 3.98 -12.96
N THR A 261 -4.92 3.37 -11.89
CA THR A 261 -6.36 3.25 -11.61
C THR A 261 -6.77 4.10 -10.41
N PHE A 262 -7.75 4.96 -10.63
CA PHE A 262 -8.47 5.67 -9.57
C PHE A 262 -9.87 5.08 -9.42
N VAL A 263 -10.42 5.13 -8.21
CA VAL A 263 -11.83 4.78 -7.94
C VAL A 263 -12.45 5.84 -7.05
N ARG A 264 -13.67 6.27 -7.37
CA ARG A 264 -14.49 7.09 -6.48
C ARG A 264 -15.26 6.16 -5.54
N LEU A 265 -15.15 6.38 -4.23
CA LEU A 265 -15.63 5.43 -3.22
C LEU A 265 -17.15 5.46 -3.07
N GLU A 266 -17.79 6.60 -3.33
CA GLU A 266 -19.23 6.81 -3.19
C GLU A 266 -20.09 5.97 -4.14
N ASP A 267 -19.53 5.59 -5.31
CA ASP A 267 -20.27 4.85 -6.36
C ASP A 267 -19.40 3.80 -7.08
N SER A 268 -18.19 3.58 -6.61
CA SER A 268 -17.22 2.64 -7.20
C SER A 268 -16.85 2.94 -8.66
N LYS A 269 -17.10 4.18 -9.16
CA LYS A 269 -16.72 4.61 -10.52
C LYS A 269 -15.21 4.60 -10.66
N LYS A 270 -14.70 3.85 -11.65
CA LYS A 270 -13.26 3.75 -11.95
C LYS A 270 -12.84 4.71 -13.05
N TYR A 271 -11.63 5.23 -12.91
CA TYR A 271 -10.96 6.09 -13.89
C TYR A 271 -9.58 5.49 -14.17
N PHE A 272 -9.23 5.42 -15.43
CA PHE A 272 -7.98 4.80 -15.89
C PHE A 272 -7.13 5.83 -16.64
N ILE A 273 -5.85 5.86 -16.32
CA ILE A 273 -4.82 6.63 -17.02
C ILE A 273 -3.82 5.63 -17.59
N LYS A 274 -3.79 5.47 -18.91
CA LYS A 274 -2.78 4.63 -19.57
C LYS A 274 -1.40 5.19 -19.30
N LYS A 275 -0.40 4.31 -19.22
CA LYS A 275 1.01 4.69 -19.11
C LYS A 275 1.37 5.63 -20.27
N ILE A 276 1.98 6.75 -19.95
CA ILE A 276 2.48 7.73 -20.90
C ILE A 276 3.91 7.29 -21.31
N LYS A 277 4.14 7.26 -22.59
CA LYS A 277 5.46 6.94 -23.15
C LYS A 277 6.48 8.04 -22.85
#